data_08492e0967795d4035cf5d7b79f06edc
#
_entry.id   08492e0967795d4035cf5d7b79f06edc
#
_cell.length_a   1.000
_cell.length_b   1.000
_cell.length_c   1.000
_cell.angle_alpha   90.00
_cell.angle_beta   90.00
_cell.angle_gamma   90.00
#
_symmetry.space_group_name_H-M   'P 1'
#
loop_
_entity.id
_entity.type
_entity.pdbx_description
1 polymer ?
#
loop_
_entity_poly.entity_id
_entity_poly.type
_entity_poly.pdbx_seq_one_letter_code
_entity_poly.pdbx_strand_id
1 'polypeptide(L)'
;MPDTPINKCLFPAAGYGTRFLPATKSIPKEMIPVVNNPLIQYGVEEAMAAGIDSMSIVTSAGKEALKNYFESHDKFEQKLADGKQLDQIRHIIETCNFSYTIQEEMKGLGHAILTGAELIGDEPFAVILPDDLCHAPEQGVLSQMVDLYRKHQCSIVAIEEVPIEETNKYGIIAGDEIEPGLIRITD
;
A
#
# COMPACT_ATOMS: atom_id res chain seq x y z
N MET A 1 -10.90 10.44 -22.29
CA MET A 1 -11.05 8.99 -22.07
C MET A 1 -12.21 8.81 -21.11
N PRO A 2 -12.97 7.71 -21.12
CA PRO A 2 -13.99 7.51 -20.11
C PRO A 2 -13.34 7.57 -18.73
N ASP A 3 -14.06 8.12 -17.76
CA ASP A 3 -13.68 8.24 -16.36
C ASP A 3 -13.55 6.82 -15.77
N THR A 4 -12.37 6.20 -15.99
CA THR A 4 -12.12 4.84 -15.51
C THR A 4 -11.78 4.92 -14.03
N PRO A 5 -12.60 4.36 -13.14
CA PRO A 5 -12.35 4.41 -11.71
C PRO A 5 -11.09 3.62 -11.36
N ILE A 6 -10.39 4.05 -10.32
CA ILE A 6 -9.30 3.28 -9.72
C ILE A 6 -9.94 2.27 -8.75
N ASN A 7 -9.91 0.98 -9.13
CA ASN A 7 -10.47 -0.10 -8.34
C ASN A 7 -9.40 -1.03 -7.75
N LYS A 8 -8.14 -0.87 -8.17
CA LYS A 8 -7.02 -1.74 -7.80
C LYS A 8 -5.95 -0.96 -7.06
N CYS A 9 -5.39 -1.58 -6.01
CA CYS A 9 -4.24 -1.08 -5.29
C CYS A 9 -3.13 -2.14 -5.26
N LEU A 10 -1.92 -1.74 -5.63
CA LEU A 10 -0.73 -2.57 -5.60
C LEU A 10 0.10 -2.25 -4.35
N PHE A 11 0.49 -3.30 -3.62
CA PHE A 11 1.35 -3.23 -2.44
C PHE A 11 2.70 -3.89 -2.72
N PRO A 12 3.77 -3.12 -3.00
CA PRO A 12 5.13 -3.65 -3.13
C PRO A 12 5.69 -4.06 -1.76
N ALA A 13 5.56 -5.34 -1.40
CA ALA A 13 5.89 -5.88 -0.08
C ALA A 13 7.01 -6.96 -0.12
N ALA A 14 7.81 -7.03 -1.19
CA ALA A 14 8.82 -8.07 -1.35
C ALA A 14 10.14 -7.79 -0.61
N GLY A 15 10.45 -6.53 -0.27
CA GLY A 15 11.73 -6.10 0.30
C GLY A 15 12.09 -6.78 1.63
N TYR A 16 13.38 -7.00 1.88
CA TYR A 16 13.89 -7.73 3.06
C TYR A 16 13.77 -6.98 4.38
N GLY A 17 13.49 -5.67 4.37
CA GLY A 17 13.36 -4.88 5.61
C GLY A 17 14.63 -4.77 6.43
N THR A 18 15.79 -4.70 5.80
CA THR A 18 17.12 -4.74 6.49
C THR A 18 17.33 -3.64 7.52
N ARG A 19 16.66 -2.51 7.37
CA ARG A 19 16.68 -1.39 8.34
C ARG A 19 16.03 -1.74 9.69
N PHE A 20 15.18 -2.77 9.72
CA PHE A 20 14.45 -3.23 10.91
C PHE A 20 15.04 -4.51 11.52
N LEU A 21 16.24 -4.91 11.12
CA LEU A 21 16.93 -6.04 11.77
C LEU A 21 17.23 -5.69 13.25
N PRO A 22 17.15 -6.67 14.17
CA PRO A 22 16.97 -8.11 13.91
C PRO A 22 15.50 -8.59 13.76
N ALA A 23 14.49 -7.76 14.01
CA ALA A 23 13.08 -8.16 13.99
C ALA A 23 12.68 -8.78 12.64
N THR A 24 13.09 -8.16 11.55
CA THR A 24 12.76 -8.62 10.18
C THR A 24 13.50 -9.87 9.72
N LYS A 25 14.34 -10.47 10.58
CA LYS A 25 14.87 -11.81 10.33
C LYS A 25 13.78 -12.88 10.25
N SER A 26 12.68 -12.69 10.98
CA SER A 26 11.61 -13.69 11.15
C SER A 26 10.21 -13.13 10.85
N ILE A 27 10.06 -11.82 10.81
CA ILE A 27 8.78 -11.14 10.62
C ILE A 27 8.91 -10.21 9.41
N PRO A 28 8.08 -10.32 8.37
CA PRO A 28 8.03 -9.32 7.30
C PRO A 28 7.87 -7.91 7.90
N LYS A 29 8.59 -6.91 7.38
CA LYS A 29 8.49 -5.52 7.88
C LYS A 29 7.06 -5.00 7.86
N GLU A 30 6.30 -5.41 6.88
CA GLU A 30 4.91 -5.04 6.67
C GLU A 30 3.96 -5.64 7.74
N MET A 31 4.44 -6.66 8.47
CA MET A 31 3.74 -7.31 9.58
C MET A 31 4.17 -6.79 10.95
N ILE A 32 5.10 -5.84 11.03
CA ILE A 32 5.45 -5.18 12.29
C ILE A 32 4.23 -4.38 12.76
N PRO A 33 3.77 -4.59 14.02
CA PRO A 33 2.58 -3.91 14.49
C PRO A 33 2.87 -2.44 14.86
N VAL A 34 1.94 -1.58 14.50
CA VAL A 34 1.79 -0.24 15.08
C VAL A 34 0.55 -0.28 15.96
N VAL A 35 0.74 -0.09 17.25
CA VAL A 35 -0.27 -0.39 18.31
C VAL A 35 -0.62 -1.88 18.29
N ASN A 36 -1.68 -2.30 17.62
CA ASN A 36 -2.17 -3.69 17.56
C ASN A 36 -2.41 -4.22 16.15
N ASN A 37 -2.29 -3.37 15.13
CA ASN A 37 -2.50 -3.73 13.73
C ASN A 37 -1.17 -3.75 12.98
N PRO A 38 -0.90 -4.71 12.09
CA PRO A 38 0.30 -4.69 11.26
C PRO A 38 0.28 -3.53 10.27
N LEU A 39 1.46 -3.03 9.91
CA LEU A 39 1.63 -1.89 9.01
C LEU A 39 0.80 -2.00 7.72
N ILE A 40 0.79 -3.17 7.10
CA ILE A 40 0.07 -3.38 5.84
C ILE A 40 -1.44 -3.17 5.98
N GLN A 41 -2.03 -3.43 7.16
CA GLN A 41 -3.46 -3.23 7.37
C GLN A 41 -3.86 -1.76 7.22
N TYR A 42 -3.06 -0.83 7.73
CA TYR A 42 -3.32 0.62 7.58
C TYR A 42 -3.38 1.02 6.11
N GLY A 43 -2.46 0.50 5.28
CA GLY A 43 -2.49 0.76 3.84
C GLY A 43 -3.72 0.17 3.16
N VAL A 44 -4.16 -1.03 3.56
CA VAL A 44 -5.41 -1.63 3.03
C VAL A 44 -6.63 -0.81 3.44
N GLU A 45 -6.71 -0.36 4.69
CA GLU A 45 -7.79 0.50 5.18
C GLU A 45 -7.83 1.85 4.45
N GLU A 46 -6.67 2.42 4.14
CA GLU A 46 -6.57 3.64 3.34
C GLU A 46 -7.06 3.43 1.89
N ALA A 47 -6.72 2.29 1.27
CA ALA A 47 -7.24 1.92 -0.05
C ALA A 47 -8.77 1.75 -0.03
N MET A 48 -9.31 1.06 0.99
CA MET A 48 -10.76 0.92 1.18
C MET A 48 -11.46 2.26 1.36
N ALA A 49 -10.89 3.17 2.14
CA ALA A 49 -11.41 4.52 2.34
C ALA A 49 -11.45 5.35 1.05
N ALA A 50 -10.54 5.06 0.11
CA ALA A 50 -10.52 5.65 -1.24
C ALA A 50 -11.50 4.96 -2.23
N GLY A 51 -12.24 3.94 -1.79
CA GLY A 51 -13.21 3.19 -2.59
C GLY A 51 -12.60 2.07 -3.41
N ILE A 52 -11.40 1.58 -3.04
CA ILE A 52 -10.68 0.50 -3.71
C ILE A 52 -10.88 -0.79 -2.93
N ASP A 53 -11.26 -1.88 -3.60
CA ASP A 53 -11.53 -3.18 -3.00
C ASP A 53 -10.65 -4.32 -3.54
N SER A 54 -9.85 -4.08 -4.57
CA SER A 54 -8.99 -5.08 -5.20
C SER A 54 -7.52 -4.84 -4.79
N MET A 55 -7.01 -5.69 -3.89
CA MET A 55 -5.69 -5.59 -3.29
C MET A 55 -4.72 -6.57 -3.94
N SER A 56 -3.69 -6.07 -4.60
CA SER A 56 -2.64 -6.86 -5.24
C SER A 56 -1.34 -6.74 -4.46
N ILE A 57 -0.83 -7.83 -3.91
CA ILE A 57 0.36 -7.83 -3.06
C ILE A 57 1.52 -8.52 -3.78
N VAL A 58 2.58 -7.75 -4.02
CA VAL A 58 3.86 -8.29 -4.52
C VAL A 58 4.74 -8.64 -3.33
N THR A 59 4.91 -9.92 -3.09
CA THR A 59 5.65 -10.46 -1.94
C THR A 59 6.91 -11.21 -2.37
N SER A 60 7.62 -11.84 -1.46
CA SER A 60 8.76 -12.70 -1.72
C SER A 60 8.62 -14.03 -0.97
N ALA A 61 9.39 -15.04 -1.37
CA ALA A 61 9.43 -16.32 -0.66
C ALA A 61 9.77 -16.11 0.83
N GLY A 62 9.09 -16.85 1.70
CA GLY A 62 9.27 -16.75 3.15
C GLY A 62 8.42 -15.66 3.84
N LYS A 63 7.53 -14.99 3.11
CA LYS A 63 6.60 -13.97 3.65
C LYS A 63 5.14 -14.46 3.69
N GLU A 64 4.91 -15.73 3.94
CA GLU A 64 3.57 -16.34 3.99
C GLU A 64 2.66 -15.67 5.03
N ALA A 65 3.24 -15.03 6.05
CA ALA A 65 2.49 -14.28 7.07
C ALA A 65 1.62 -13.16 6.47
N LEU A 66 2.05 -12.53 5.36
CA LEU A 66 1.26 -11.51 4.66
C LEU A 66 -0.03 -12.10 4.07
N LYS A 67 0.09 -13.27 3.43
CA LYS A 67 -1.05 -13.97 2.86
C LYS A 67 -1.97 -14.49 3.96
N ASN A 68 -1.40 -15.17 4.94
CA ASN A 68 -2.15 -15.75 6.05
C ASN A 68 -2.93 -14.70 6.85
N TYR A 69 -2.45 -13.45 6.91
CA TYR A 69 -3.13 -12.39 7.64
C TYR A 69 -4.48 -12.01 7.02
N PHE A 70 -4.58 -12.04 5.71
CA PHE A 70 -5.80 -11.70 4.96
C PHE A 70 -6.58 -12.95 4.50
N GLU A 71 -6.26 -14.11 5.03
CA GLU A 71 -7.04 -15.33 4.84
C GLU A 71 -7.83 -15.67 6.10
N SER A 72 -9.05 -16.19 5.94
CA SER A 72 -9.85 -16.66 7.07
C SER A 72 -9.23 -17.93 7.70
N HIS A 73 -9.12 -17.93 9.01
CA HIS A 73 -8.60 -19.05 9.81
C HIS A 73 -9.65 -19.61 10.76
N ASP A 74 -10.67 -20.26 10.22
CA ASP A 74 -11.84 -20.80 10.96
C ASP A 74 -11.49 -21.51 12.27
N LYS A 75 -10.45 -22.34 12.28
CA LYS A 75 -10.04 -23.09 13.48
C LYS A 75 -9.52 -22.22 14.63
N PHE A 76 -8.89 -21.09 14.31
CA PHE A 76 -8.43 -20.16 15.31
C PHE A 76 -9.57 -19.26 15.77
N GLU A 77 -10.32 -18.76 14.84
CA GLU A 77 -11.44 -17.85 15.07
C GLU A 77 -12.55 -18.47 15.92
N GLN A 78 -12.86 -19.74 15.69
CA GLN A 78 -13.84 -20.51 16.50
C GLN A 78 -13.44 -20.65 17.98
N LYS A 79 -12.16 -20.50 18.33
CA LYS A 79 -11.67 -20.59 19.71
C LYS A 79 -11.73 -19.26 20.47
N LEU A 80 -12.01 -18.17 19.80
CA LEU A 80 -12.11 -16.84 20.44
C LEU A 80 -13.53 -16.66 20.99
N ALA A 81 -13.64 -16.38 22.28
CA ALA A 81 -14.89 -16.37 23.02
C ALA A 81 -15.93 -15.37 22.50
N ASP A 82 -15.51 -14.18 22.05
CA ASP A 82 -16.41 -13.16 21.49
C ASP A 82 -15.92 -12.56 20.15
N GLY A 83 -14.72 -12.91 19.71
CA GLY A 83 -14.17 -12.59 18.40
C GLY A 83 -14.05 -11.11 18.02
N LYS A 84 -14.43 -10.18 18.89
CA LYS A 84 -14.47 -8.73 18.59
C LYS A 84 -13.13 -8.15 18.19
N GLN A 85 -12.04 -8.73 18.69
CA GLN A 85 -10.68 -8.32 18.31
C GLN A 85 -10.36 -8.58 16.84
N LEU A 86 -11.15 -9.41 16.17
CA LEU A 86 -11.00 -9.74 14.76
C LEU A 86 -12.05 -9.09 13.86
N ASP A 87 -13.00 -8.33 14.39
CA ASP A 87 -14.10 -7.77 13.58
C ASP A 87 -13.57 -6.86 12.47
N GLN A 88 -12.52 -6.09 12.74
CA GLN A 88 -11.91 -5.20 11.76
C GLN A 88 -11.26 -5.99 10.61
N ILE A 89 -10.46 -7.02 10.93
CA ILE A 89 -9.82 -7.83 9.88
C ILE A 89 -10.82 -8.68 9.11
N ARG A 90 -11.88 -9.18 9.75
CA ARG A 90 -12.97 -9.88 9.07
C ARG A 90 -13.66 -9.00 8.05
N HIS A 91 -13.98 -7.76 8.45
CA HIS A 91 -14.57 -6.79 7.52
C HIS A 91 -13.67 -6.56 6.29
N ILE A 92 -12.37 -6.44 6.47
CA ILE A 92 -11.40 -6.32 5.37
C ILE A 92 -11.45 -7.56 4.47
N ILE A 93 -11.39 -8.77 5.04
CA ILE A 93 -11.40 -10.04 4.30
C ILE A 93 -12.71 -10.23 3.51
N GLU A 94 -13.84 -9.83 4.09
CA GLU A 94 -15.16 -9.93 3.45
C GLU A 94 -15.39 -8.89 2.35
N THR A 95 -14.75 -7.71 2.47
CA THR A 95 -14.94 -6.58 1.55
C THR A 95 -13.96 -6.58 0.40
N CYS A 96 -12.70 -7.02 0.64
CA CYS A 96 -11.62 -6.90 -0.33
C CYS A 96 -11.30 -8.22 -1.02
N ASN A 97 -10.88 -8.12 -2.29
CA ASN A 97 -10.33 -9.23 -3.06
C ASN A 97 -8.81 -9.16 -3.04
N PHE A 98 -8.16 -10.18 -2.49
CA PHE A 98 -6.71 -10.24 -2.41
C PHE A 98 -6.10 -11.12 -3.50
N SER A 99 -5.05 -10.62 -4.15
CA SER A 99 -4.24 -11.36 -5.11
C SER A 99 -2.76 -11.22 -4.78
N TYR A 100 -1.95 -12.23 -5.08
CA TYR A 100 -0.55 -12.28 -4.70
C TYR A 100 0.32 -12.70 -5.86
N THR A 101 1.50 -12.10 -5.97
CA THR A 101 2.58 -12.56 -6.85
C THR A 101 3.92 -12.47 -6.12
N ILE A 102 4.90 -13.24 -6.59
CA ILE A 102 6.23 -13.31 -5.98
C ILE A 102 7.22 -12.54 -6.85
N GLN A 103 7.92 -11.59 -6.24
CA GLN A 103 9.11 -10.99 -6.81
C GLN A 103 10.32 -11.90 -6.50
N GLU A 104 10.80 -12.62 -7.48
CA GLU A 104 11.93 -13.55 -7.30
C GLU A 104 13.27 -12.82 -7.14
N GLU A 105 13.48 -11.73 -7.88
CA GLU A 105 14.69 -10.94 -7.86
C GLU A 105 14.46 -9.54 -7.29
N MET A 106 15.23 -9.15 -6.26
CA MET A 106 15.11 -7.85 -5.59
C MET A 106 15.76 -6.71 -6.39
N LYS A 107 15.15 -6.30 -7.52
CA LYS A 107 15.65 -5.22 -8.40
C LYS A 107 15.05 -3.83 -8.10
N GLY A 108 14.52 -3.64 -6.90
CA GLY A 108 13.96 -2.37 -6.45
C GLY A 108 12.46 -2.21 -6.68
N LEU A 109 11.94 -1.01 -6.35
CA LEU A 109 10.52 -0.69 -6.33
C LEU A 109 9.87 -0.80 -7.73
N GLY A 110 10.49 -0.21 -8.75
CA GLY A 110 9.95 -0.28 -10.11
C GLY A 110 9.81 -1.71 -10.62
N HIS A 111 10.74 -2.61 -10.28
CA HIS A 111 10.64 -4.01 -10.61
C HIS A 111 9.53 -4.72 -9.83
N ALA A 112 9.30 -4.35 -8.57
CA ALA A 112 8.16 -4.88 -7.80
C ALA A 112 6.82 -4.48 -8.44
N ILE A 113 6.68 -3.22 -8.88
CA ILE A 113 5.49 -2.75 -9.59
C ILE A 113 5.31 -3.52 -10.91
N LEU A 114 6.38 -3.69 -11.68
CA LEU A 114 6.34 -4.46 -12.93
C LEU A 114 5.97 -5.94 -12.69
N THR A 115 6.45 -6.54 -11.60
CA THR A 115 6.06 -7.91 -11.22
C THR A 115 4.55 -8.03 -10.94
N GLY A 116 3.92 -6.97 -10.43
CA GLY A 116 2.48 -6.90 -10.21
C GLY A 116 1.64 -6.66 -11.47
N ALA A 117 2.24 -6.40 -12.63
CA ALA A 117 1.52 -5.99 -13.84
C ALA A 117 0.44 -6.99 -14.29
N GLU A 118 0.68 -8.29 -14.16
CA GLU A 118 -0.31 -9.32 -14.52
C GLU A 118 -1.57 -9.29 -13.63
N LEU A 119 -1.43 -8.86 -12.37
CA LEU A 119 -2.56 -8.72 -11.45
C LEU A 119 -3.38 -7.45 -11.73
N ILE A 120 -2.72 -6.42 -12.21
CA ILE A 120 -3.32 -5.10 -12.48
C ILE A 120 -3.97 -5.05 -13.87
N GLY A 121 -3.30 -5.59 -14.89
CA GLY A 121 -3.68 -5.43 -16.30
C GLY A 121 -3.44 -4.01 -16.81
N ASP A 122 -4.27 -3.57 -17.76
CA ASP A 122 -4.15 -2.25 -18.41
C ASP A 122 -5.03 -1.16 -17.74
N GLU A 123 -5.43 -1.36 -16.50
CA GLU A 123 -6.30 -0.44 -15.77
C GLU A 123 -5.48 0.57 -14.95
N PRO A 124 -6.01 1.78 -14.69
CA PRO A 124 -5.42 2.69 -13.72
C PRO A 124 -5.47 2.06 -12.32
N PHE A 125 -4.42 2.24 -11.55
CA PHE A 125 -4.28 1.64 -10.23
C PHE A 125 -3.55 2.56 -9.25
N ALA A 126 -3.77 2.32 -7.97
CA ALA A 126 -3.02 2.93 -6.88
C ALA A 126 -1.81 2.08 -6.50
N VAL A 127 -0.79 2.71 -5.94
CA VAL A 127 0.35 2.06 -5.30
C VAL A 127 0.48 2.60 -3.89
N ILE A 128 0.48 1.71 -2.89
CA ILE A 128 0.78 2.05 -1.50
C ILE A 128 2.04 1.30 -1.07
N LEU A 129 3.01 2.02 -0.54
CA LEU A 129 4.16 1.43 0.13
C LEU A 129 3.73 1.04 1.55
N PRO A 130 3.67 -0.26 1.90
CA PRO A 130 3.03 -0.70 3.15
C PRO A 130 3.79 -0.35 4.43
N ASP A 131 4.98 0.23 4.32
CA ASP A 131 5.78 0.75 5.43
C ASP A 131 5.82 2.28 5.49
N ASP A 132 5.01 2.96 4.68
CA ASP A 132 4.92 4.41 4.60
C ASP A 132 3.51 4.85 5.05
N LEU A 133 3.38 5.20 6.34
CA LEU A 133 2.10 5.57 6.93
C LEU A 133 1.86 7.06 6.80
N CYS A 134 0.83 7.42 6.05
CA CYS A 134 0.38 8.79 5.93
C CYS A 134 -0.73 9.09 6.94
N HIS A 135 -0.66 10.25 7.58
CA HIS A 135 -1.72 10.73 8.48
C HIS A 135 -2.37 11.98 7.92
N ALA A 136 -3.67 11.90 7.65
CA ALA A 136 -4.46 13.05 7.22
C ALA A 136 -5.82 13.02 7.95
N PRO A 137 -6.09 14.00 8.84
CA PRO A 137 -7.23 13.93 9.76
C PRO A 137 -8.59 14.10 9.09
N GLU A 138 -8.66 14.77 7.93
CA GLU A 138 -9.92 15.05 7.24
C GLU A 138 -10.22 14.06 6.11
N GLN A 139 -9.23 13.82 5.25
CA GLN A 139 -9.36 12.91 4.10
C GLN A 139 -8.02 12.20 3.88
N GLY A 140 -8.02 10.87 3.83
CA GLY A 140 -6.82 10.06 3.58
C GLY A 140 -6.05 10.50 2.33
N VAL A 141 -4.73 10.37 2.36
CA VAL A 141 -3.85 10.84 1.26
C VAL A 141 -4.23 10.17 -0.05
N LEU A 142 -4.47 8.85 -0.05
CA LEU A 142 -4.88 8.16 -1.27
C LEU A 142 -6.23 8.65 -1.80
N SER A 143 -7.19 8.97 -0.93
CA SER A 143 -8.47 9.53 -1.37
C SER A 143 -8.30 10.89 -2.06
N GLN A 144 -7.40 11.74 -1.54
CA GLN A 144 -7.04 13.00 -2.19
C GLN A 144 -6.38 12.76 -3.57
N MET A 145 -5.46 11.78 -3.66
CA MET A 145 -4.80 11.42 -4.92
C MET A 145 -5.81 10.89 -5.95
N VAL A 146 -6.78 10.08 -5.54
CA VAL A 146 -7.84 9.58 -6.42
C VAL A 146 -8.70 10.72 -6.96
N ASP A 147 -9.04 11.71 -6.13
CA ASP A 147 -9.80 12.89 -6.57
C ASP A 147 -9.00 13.75 -7.57
N LEU A 148 -7.69 13.92 -7.33
CA LEU A 148 -6.78 14.59 -8.28
C LEU A 148 -6.65 13.80 -9.59
N TYR A 149 -6.55 12.46 -9.52
CA TYR A 149 -6.54 11.63 -10.72
C TYR A 149 -7.83 11.81 -11.55
N ARG A 150 -8.99 11.81 -10.92
CA ARG A 150 -10.28 12.06 -11.61
C ARG A 150 -10.30 13.41 -12.31
N LYS A 151 -9.74 14.45 -11.68
CA LYS A 151 -9.68 15.81 -12.22
C LYS A 151 -8.67 15.94 -13.37
N HIS A 152 -7.48 15.35 -13.24
CA HIS A 152 -6.34 15.60 -14.14
C HIS A 152 -6.05 14.47 -15.11
N GLN A 153 -6.55 13.25 -14.89
CA GLN A 153 -6.37 12.07 -15.74
C GLN A 153 -4.89 11.79 -16.08
N CYS A 154 -4.01 11.93 -15.09
CA CYS A 154 -2.57 11.68 -15.19
C CYS A 154 -2.07 10.97 -13.92
N SER A 155 -0.84 10.47 -13.94
CA SER A 155 -0.21 9.90 -12.73
C SER A 155 -0.09 10.96 -11.64
N ILE A 156 -0.46 10.60 -10.41
CA ILE A 156 -0.37 11.43 -9.22
C ILE A 156 0.63 10.79 -8.25
N VAL A 157 1.52 11.58 -7.67
CA VAL A 157 2.50 11.15 -6.68
C VAL A 157 2.32 12.02 -5.44
N ALA A 158 2.18 11.40 -4.27
CA ALA A 158 2.22 12.10 -3.01
C ALA A 158 3.67 12.53 -2.71
N ILE A 159 3.84 13.77 -2.31
CA ILE A 159 5.13 14.36 -1.97
C ILE A 159 5.07 15.03 -0.60
N GLU A 160 6.22 15.16 0.03
CA GLU A 160 6.41 15.78 1.33
C GLU A 160 7.60 16.73 1.27
N GLU A 161 7.52 17.85 1.99
CA GLU A 161 8.65 18.73 2.16
C GLU A 161 9.64 18.16 3.18
N VAL A 162 10.91 18.08 2.80
CA VAL A 162 11.98 17.61 3.67
C VAL A 162 13.07 18.65 3.83
N PRO A 163 13.79 18.68 4.98
CA PRO A 163 14.96 19.54 5.14
C PRO A 163 16.01 19.29 4.05
N ILE A 164 16.67 20.34 3.57
CA ILE A 164 17.64 20.25 2.45
C ILE A 164 18.80 19.28 2.77
N GLU A 165 19.19 19.17 4.02
CA GLU A 165 20.22 18.24 4.51
C GLU A 165 19.78 16.78 4.45
N GLU A 166 18.49 16.49 4.28
CA GLU A 166 17.94 15.15 4.19
C GLU A 166 17.63 14.68 2.78
N THR A 167 17.75 15.56 1.78
CA THR A 167 17.41 15.27 0.37
C THR A 167 18.17 14.07 -0.20
N ASN A 168 19.34 13.73 0.32
CA ASN A 168 20.12 12.56 -0.08
C ASN A 168 19.47 11.21 0.32
N LYS A 169 18.42 11.23 1.15
CA LYS A 169 17.70 10.03 1.61
C LYS A 169 16.48 9.71 0.74
N TYR A 170 16.03 10.66 -0.09
CA TYR A 170 14.76 10.61 -0.81
C TYR A 170 14.94 10.84 -2.31
N GLY A 171 13.95 10.42 -3.08
CA GLY A 171 13.78 10.89 -4.45
C GLY A 171 13.27 12.33 -4.43
N ILE A 172 13.98 13.23 -5.09
CA ILE A 172 13.62 14.64 -5.16
C ILE A 172 13.01 14.93 -6.52
N ILE A 173 11.93 15.68 -6.54
CA ILE A 173 11.28 16.12 -7.77
C ILE A 173 11.60 17.59 -8.05
N ALA A 174 11.59 17.97 -9.33
CA ALA A 174 11.48 19.36 -9.76
C ALA A 174 10.13 19.59 -10.43
N GLY A 175 9.56 20.78 -10.29
CA GLY A 175 8.26 21.07 -10.87
C GLY A 175 7.78 22.48 -10.64
N ASP A 176 6.68 22.83 -11.31
CA ASP A 176 6.01 24.12 -11.21
C ASP A 176 4.71 23.96 -10.40
N GLU A 177 4.51 24.78 -9.38
CA GLU A 177 3.24 24.83 -8.66
C GLU A 177 2.14 25.38 -9.58
N ILE A 178 1.06 24.59 -9.74
CA ILE A 178 -0.08 24.94 -10.60
C ILE A 178 -1.32 25.35 -9.81
N GLU A 179 -1.46 24.83 -8.60
CA GLU A 179 -2.46 25.21 -7.58
C GLU A 179 -1.80 25.03 -6.21
N PRO A 180 -2.28 25.68 -5.13
CA PRO A 180 -1.70 25.49 -3.79
C PRO A 180 -1.59 24.01 -3.41
N GLY A 181 -0.36 23.54 -3.17
CA GLY A 181 -0.06 22.14 -2.83
C GLY A 181 -0.10 21.16 -4.02
N LEU A 182 -0.29 21.63 -5.25
CA LEU A 182 -0.26 20.79 -6.45
C LEU A 182 0.85 21.23 -7.39
N ILE A 183 1.81 20.35 -7.63
CA ILE A 183 2.99 20.60 -8.44
C ILE A 183 2.94 19.77 -9.72
N ARG A 184 3.16 20.41 -10.86
CA ARG A 184 3.42 19.68 -12.11
C ARG A 184 4.88 19.28 -12.14
N ILE A 185 5.15 17.97 -12.02
CA ILE A 185 6.50 17.42 -12.07
C ILE A 185 7.08 17.59 -13.47
N THR A 186 8.29 18.09 -13.56
CA THR A 186 9.06 18.30 -14.81
C THR A 186 10.32 17.44 -14.87
N ASP A 187 10.89 17.04 -13.71
CA ASP A 187 12.04 16.13 -13.59
C ASP A 187 12.02 15.41 -12.22
#